data_7d509d8133eeb8e5c38934411ef45541
#
_entry.id   7d509d8133eeb8e5c38934411ef45541
#
_cell.length_a   1.000
_cell.length_b   1.000
_cell.length_c   1.000
_cell.angle_alpha   90.00
_cell.angle_beta   90.00
_cell.angle_gamma   90.00
#
_symmetry.space_group_name_H-M   'P 1'
#
loop_
_entity.id
_entity.type
_entity.pdbx_description
1 polymer ?
#
loop_
_entity_poly.entity_id
_entity_poly.type
_entity_poly.pdbx_seq_one_letter_code
_entity_poly.pdbx_strand_id
1 'polypeptide(L)'
;MKIGILNSGGFNFNSIKFALNRIGVFDVEIVKSPDEFESCEKIIIPGVGHAGVAMEMIESQNLGNCIKNAKKPVLGICLGMQIMFEKSAEGGVDCLGIFEGEIVKIPDGVRSPQMGWNKMVGGKYDGNFVFFANSYYSPIIDYTESFVEYFGVEISAIVRKNNFFGCQFHPEKSGVVGEKILNDFINL
;
A
#
# COMPACT_ATOMS: atom_id res chain seq x y z
N MET A 1 17.04 10.63 -8.20
CA MET A 1 15.58 10.38 -8.01
C MET A 1 15.31 10.24 -6.54
N LYS A 2 14.56 11.18 -5.98
CA LYS A 2 14.23 11.25 -4.56
C LYS A 2 12.89 10.57 -4.29
N ILE A 3 12.89 9.60 -3.38
CA ILE A 3 11.69 8.87 -2.96
C ILE A 3 11.27 9.31 -1.57
N GLY A 4 10.02 9.74 -1.46
CA GLY A 4 9.41 10.07 -0.17
C GLY A 4 8.66 8.86 0.40
N ILE A 5 8.91 8.53 1.67
CA ILE A 5 8.08 7.59 2.43
C ILE A 5 7.28 8.39 3.45
N LEU A 6 5.95 8.35 3.35
CA LEU A 6 5.08 9.08 4.28
C LEU A 6 5.26 8.59 5.72
N ASN A 7 5.26 9.55 6.64
CA ASN A 7 5.12 9.24 8.05
C ASN A 7 3.63 9.02 8.39
N SER A 8 3.16 7.78 8.28
CA SER A 8 1.80 7.37 8.60
C SER A 8 1.65 6.78 10.01
N GLY A 9 2.60 7.06 10.92
CA GLY A 9 2.59 6.56 12.30
C GLY A 9 3.08 5.13 12.49
N GLY A 10 3.45 4.43 11.42
CA GLY A 10 3.92 3.04 11.48
C GLY A 10 5.45 2.91 11.48
N PHE A 11 5.94 1.79 12.05
CA PHE A 11 7.39 1.54 12.23
C PHE A 11 8.09 0.86 11.04
N ASN A 12 7.44 0.69 9.88
CA ASN A 12 8.00 -0.11 8.77
C ASN A 12 8.91 0.66 7.80
N PHE A 13 9.24 1.93 8.09
CA PHE A 13 10.09 2.76 7.25
C PHE A 13 11.42 2.08 6.88
N ASN A 14 12.12 1.55 7.88
CA ASN A 14 13.43 0.94 7.65
C ASN A 14 13.38 -0.27 6.72
N SER A 15 12.34 -1.11 6.83
CA SER A 15 12.20 -2.29 5.96
C SER A 15 12.03 -1.88 4.50
N ILE A 16 11.21 -0.85 4.23
CA ILE A 16 11.01 -0.31 2.89
C ILE A 16 12.30 0.34 2.38
N LYS A 17 12.96 1.17 3.21
CA LYS A 17 14.24 1.80 2.86
C LYS A 17 15.30 0.75 2.51
N PHE A 18 15.44 -0.31 3.29
CA PHE A 18 16.38 -1.38 2.97
C PHE A 18 16.00 -2.12 1.68
N ALA A 19 14.71 -2.34 1.41
CA ALA A 19 14.28 -2.94 0.16
C ALA A 19 14.62 -2.03 -1.05
N LEU A 20 14.40 -0.72 -0.93
CA LEU A 20 14.79 0.26 -1.94
C LEU A 20 16.30 0.30 -2.15
N ASN A 21 17.09 0.25 -1.07
CA ASN A 21 18.56 0.23 -1.17
C ASN A 21 19.07 -1.02 -1.92
N ARG A 22 18.43 -2.19 -1.73
CA ARG A 22 18.80 -3.42 -2.46
C ARG A 22 18.60 -3.32 -3.97
N ILE A 23 17.67 -2.48 -4.42
CA ILE A 23 17.44 -2.20 -5.84
C ILE A 23 18.13 -0.91 -6.34
N GLY A 24 19.09 -0.38 -5.55
CA GLY A 24 19.93 0.75 -5.94
C GLY A 24 19.35 2.14 -5.69
N VAL A 25 18.29 2.26 -4.92
CA VAL A 25 17.68 3.56 -4.56
C VAL A 25 18.09 3.95 -3.15
N PHE A 26 18.94 4.99 -3.04
CA PHE A 26 19.54 5.45 -1.78
C PHE A 26 19.00 6.80 -1.30
N ASP A 27 18.47 7.63 -2.21
CA ASP A 27 17.90 8.94 -1.90
C ASP A 27 16.45 8.79 -1.43
N VAL A 28 16.30 8.44 -0.17
CA VAL A 28 15.02 8.12 0.47
C VAL A 28 14.87 8.94 1.75
N GLU A 29 13.78 9.73 1.83
CA GLU A 29 13.46 10.54 3.01
C GLU A 29 12.08 10.25 3.59
N ILE A 30 11.89 10.63 4.86
CA ILE A 30 10.58 10.60 5.52
C ILE A 30 9.85 11.90 5.23
N VAL A 31 8.64 11.81 4.69
CA VAL A 31 7.78 12.95 4.36
C VAL A 31 6.82 13.24 5.52
N LYS A 32 6.84 14.46 6.04
CA LYS A 32 6.02 14.96 7.16
C LYS A 32 5.34 16.28 6.87
N SER A 33 5.57 16.87 5.70
CA SER A 33 5.02 18.16 5.31
C SER A 33 4.72 18.22 3.81
N PRO A 34 3.85 19.16 3.36
CA PRO A 34 3.61 19.39 1.94
C PRO A 34 4.88 19.71 1.14
N ASP A 35 5.79 20.52 1.69
CA ASP A 35 7.03 20.89 0.99
C ASP A 35 7.94 19.68 0.77
N GLU A 36 8.08 18.82 1.77
CA GLU A 36 8.82 17.56 1.64
C GLU A 36 8.13 16.63 0.63
N PHE A 37 6.79 16.56 0.64
CA PHE A 37 6.01 15.79 -0.34
C PHE A 37 6.30 16.28 -1.76
N GLU A 38 6.25 17.59 -2.00
CA GLU A 38 6.49 18.15 -3.33
C GLU A 38 7.94 17.99 -3.80
N SER A 39 8.91 17.95 -2.90
CA SER A 39 10.33 17.76 -3.21
C SER A 39 10.65 16.35 -3.73
N CYS A 40 9.77 15.37 -3.51
CA CYS A 40 9.97 13.98 -3.93
C CYS A 40 9.40 13.72 -5.33
N GLU A 41 10.07 12.88 -6.10
CA GLU A 41 9.62 12.45 -7.43
C GLU A 41 8.57 11.34 -7.37
N LYS A 42 8.61 10.51 -6.34
CA LYS A 42 7.64 9.43 -6.06
C LYS A 42 7.38 9.32 -4.58
N ILE A 43 6.18 8.81 -4.24
CA ILE A 43 5.75 8.67 -2.85
C ILE A 43 5.40 7.21 -2.56
N ILE A 44 5.82 6.73 -1.40
CA ILE A 44 5.37 5.46 -0.83
C ILE A 44 4.59 5.78 0.45
N ILE A 45 3.36 5.28 0.53
CA ILE A 45 2.55 5.30 1.76
C ILE A 45 2.73 3.94 2.42
N PRO A 46 3.53 3.85 3.49
CA PRO A 46 3.74 2.60 4.19
C PRO A 46 2.49 2.21 4.98
N GLY A 47 2.41 0.96 5.38
CA GLY A 47 1.24 0.55 6.13
C GLY A 47 1.49 -0.56 7.13
N VAL A 48 1.72 -0.17 8.38
CA VAL A 48 1.52 -1.02 9.56
C VAL A 48 0.80 -0.18 10.61
N GLY A 49 -0.16 -0.76 11.32
CA GLY A 49 -0.92 -0.06 12.35
C GLY A 49 -2.43 -0.08 12.07
N HIS A 50 -3.12 1.00 12.39
CA HIS A 50 -4.57 1.14 12.37
C HIS A 50 -4.99 2.29 11.44
N ALA A 51 -6.04 2.09 10.63
CA ALA A 51 -6.47 3.05 9.62
C ALA A 51 -6.77 4.45 10.18
N GLY A 52 -7.47 4.54 11.33
CA GLY A 52 -7.76 5.80 12.00
C GLY A 52 -6.50 6.58 12.39
N VAL A 53 -5.50 5.89 12.96
CA VAL A 53 -4.23 6.51 13.36
C VAL A 53 -3.47 7.03 12.13
N ALA A 54 -3.47 6.26 11.04
CA ALA A 54 -2.82 6.68 9.81
C ALA A 54 -3.49 7.91 9.19
N MET A 55 -4.82 7.96 9.19
CA MET A 55 -5.57 9.12 8.68
C MET A 55 -5.36 10.36 9.54
N GLU A 56 -5.44 10.24 10.87
CA GLU A 56 -5.13 11.34 11.79
C GLU A 56 -3.72 11.90 11.58
N MET A 57 -2.74 11.03 11.37
CA MET A 57 -1.35 11.44 11.11
C MET A 57 -1.22 12.20 9.79
N ILE A 58 -1.87 11.71 8.71
CA ILE A 58 -1.88 12.38 7.40
C ILE A 58 -2.54 13.75 7.49
N GLU A 59 -3.64 13.86 8.22
CA GLU A 59 -4.36 15.14 8.43
C GLU A 59 -3.54 16.13 9.27
N SER A 60 -2.93 15.67 10.36
CA SER A 60 -2.09 16.52 11.22
C SER A 60 -0.88 17.11 10.50
N GLN A 61 -0.41 16.43 9.45
CA GLN A 61 0.70 16.87 8.59
C GLN A 61 0.23 17.65 7.35
N ASN A 62 -1.08 17.87 7.16
CA ASN A 62 -1.70 18.51 5.99
C ASN A 62 -1.39 17.80 4.66
N LEU A 63 -1.18 16.48 4.67
CA LEU A 63 -0.79 15.70 3.50
C LEU A 63 -1.98 15.13 2.71
N GLY A 64 -3.18 15.12 3.26
CA GLY A 64 -4.36 14.52 2.61
C GLY A 64 -4.63 15.07 1.21
N ASN A 65 -4.64 16.41 1.07
CA ASN A 65 -4.84 17.06 -0.23
C ASN A 65 -3.65 16.87 -1.18
N CYS A 66 -2.42 16.86 -0.67
CA CYS A 66 -1.22 16.59 -1.48
C CYS A 66 -1.29 15.20 -2.11
N ILE A 67 -1.70 14.19 -1.32
CA ILE A 67 -1.84 12.83 -1.81
C ILE A 67 -2.96 12.73 -2.86
N LYS A 68 -4.17 13.21 -2.54
CA LYS A 68 -5.33 13.14 -3.44
C LYS A 68 -5.07 13.79 -4.80
N ASN A 69 -4.34 14.89 -4.83
CA ASN A 69 -4.06 15.68 -6.04
C ASN A 69 -2.69 15.35 -6.68
N ALA A 70 -1.97 14.36 -6.17
CA ALA A 70 -0.65 13.99 -6.67
C ALA A 70 -0.67 13.69 -8.17
N LYS A 71 0.31 14.23 -8.90
CA LYS A 71 0.56 13.90 -10.31
C LYS A 71 1.74 12.92 -10.45
N LYS A 72 2.56 12.82 -9.45
CA LYS A 72 3.66 11.86 -9.34
C LYS A 72 3.15 10.48 -8.94
N PRO A 73 3.88 9.38 -9.24
CA PRO A 73 3.50 8.04 -8.82
C PRO A 73 3.43 7.91 -7.29
N VAL A 74 2.35 7.28 -6.82
CA VAL A 74 2.11 7.02 -5.39
C VAL A 74 1.84 5.52 -5.20
N LEU A 75 2.60 4.86 -4.32
CA LEU A 75 2.45 3.45 -3.96
C LEU A 75 1.97 3.31 -2.51
N GLY A 76 0.79 2.74 -2.30
CA GLY A 76 0.33 2.29 -0.99
C GLY A 76 0.72 0.84 -0.72
N ILE A 77 1.29 0.57 0.46
CA ILE A 77 1.68 -0.79 0.89
C ILE A 77 0.81 -1.19 2.07
N CYS A 78 0.09 -2.30 1.98
CA CYS A 78 -0.78 -2.88 3.00
C CYS A 78 -1.79 -1.83 3.53
N LEU A 79 -1.67 -1.35 4.76
CA LEU A 79 -2.51 -0.27 5.29
C LEU A 79 -2.42 1.00 4.42
N GLY A 80 -1.26 1.31 3.84
CA GLY A 80 -1.09 2.45 2.93
C GLY A 80 -1.94 2.32 1.67
N MET A 81 -2.14 1.11 1.13
CA MET A 81 -3.12 0.84 0.08
C MET A 81 -4.54 1.02 0.61
N GLN A 82 -4.85 0.46 1.79
CA GLN A 82 -6.19 0.47 2.36
C GLN A 82 -6.73 1.89 2.59
N ILE A 83 -5.91 2.80 3.10
CA ILE A 83 -6.32 4.19 3.32
C ILE A 83 -6.47 5.00 2.02
N MET A 84 -6.13 4.46 0.85
CA MET A 84 -6.46 5.07 -0.44
C MET A 84 -7.91 4.84 -0.85
N PHE A 85 -8.65 3.93 -0.22
CA PHE A 85 -10.08 3.71 -0.47
C PHE A 85 -10.94 4.82 0.12
N GLU A 86 -12.25 4.76 -0.08
CA GLU A 86 -13.19 5.74 0.50
C GLU A 86 -13.33 5.56 2.00
N LYS A 87 -13.41 4.29 2.45
CA LYS A 87 -13.66 3.94 3.84
C LYS A 87 -12.89 2.70 4.26
N SER A 88 -12.69 2.58 5.57
CA SER A 88 -12.19 1.36 6.18
C SER A 88 -13.08 0.93 7.36
N ALA A 89 -13.49 -0.34 7.36
CA ALA A 89 -14.16 -0.96 8.49
C ALA A 89 -13.23 -1.05 9.72
N GLU A 90 -11.90 -0.93 9.54
CA GLU A 90 -10.97 -0.79 10.65
C GLU A 90 -11.13 0.58 11.31
N GLY A 91 -11.87 0.61 12.41
CA GLY A 91 -12.23 1.83 13.14
C GLY A 91 -13.37 2.62 12.53
N GLY A 92 -13.99 2.18 11.42
CA GLY A 92 -15.13 2.85 10.79
C GLY A 92 -14.80 4.24 10.29
N VAL A 93 -13.62 4.43 9.67
CA VAL A 93 -13.09 5.75 9.30
C VAL A 93 -13.23 6.04 7.81
N ASP A 94 -13.47 7.32 7.48
CA ASP A 94 -13.34 7.84 6.12
C ASP A 94 -11.86 7.97 5.78
N CYS A 95 -11.50 7.58 4.54
CA CYS A 95 -10.13 7.56 4.07
C CYS A 95 -9.90 8.54 2.90
N LEU A 96 -8.89 8.31 2.06
CA LEU A 96 -8.48 9.26 1.02
C LEU A 96 -9.45 9.31 -0.18
N GLY A 97 -10.24 8.26 -0.45
CA GLY A 97 -11.21 8.23 -1.55
C GLY A 97 -10.58 8.28 -2.94
N ILE A 98 -9.42 7.68 -3.13
CA ILE A 98 -8.75 7.56 -4.44
C ILE A 98 -9.34 6.39 -5.22
N PHE A 99 -9.53 5.25 -4.55
CA PHE A 99 -10.24 4.09 -5.06
C PHE A 99 -11.65 4.06 -4.47
N GLU A 100 -12.64 3.77 -5.31
CA GLU A 100 -14.03 3.56 -4.87
C GLU A 100 -14.13 2.26 -4.07
N GLY A 101 -15.03 2.26 -3.08
CA GLY A 101 -15.33 1.11 -2.25
C GLY A 101 -14.75 1.18 -0.83
N GLU A 102 -14.95 0.11 -0.10
CA GLU A 102 -14.62 0.02 1.33
C GLU A 102 -13.69 -1.15 1.61
N ILE A 103 -12.75 -0.92 2.50
CA ILE A 103 -11.93 -1.96 3.11
C ILE A 103 -12.75 -2.69 4.16
N VAL A 104 -12.88 -4.00 4.02
CA VAL A 104 -13.70 -4.85 4.89
C VAL A 104 -12.84 -5.78 5.73
N LYS A 105 -13.41 -6.26 6.85
CA LYS A 105 -12.77 -7.27 7.70
C LYS A 105 -12.84 -8.65 7.04
N ILE A 106 -11.79 -9.44 7.19
CA ILE A 106 -11.83 -10.86 6.80
C ILE A 106 -13.01 -11.53 7.52
N PRO A 107 -13.89 -12.27 6.78
CA PRO A 107 -15.12 -12.81 7.35
C PRO A 107 -14.88 -13.74 8.53
N ASP A 108 -15.83 -13.74 9.47
CA ASP A 108 -15.82 -14.71 10.57
C ASP A 108 -15.86 -16.14 10.02
N GLY A 109 -15.07 -17.02 10.63
CA GLY A 109 -14.88 -18.40 10.14
C GLY A 109 -13.71 -18.58 9.17
N VAL A 110 -13.17 -17.49 8.61
CA VAL A 110 -11.92 -17.48 7.86
C VAL A 110 -10.77 -17.13 8.81
N ARG A 111 -9.64 -17.83 8.68
CA ARG A 111 -8.47 -17.59 9.52
C ARG A 111 -7.99 -16.13 9.38
N SER A 112 -8.01 -15.38 10.49
CA SER A 112 -7.54 -13.99 10.56
C SER A 112 -6.55 -13.83 11.70
N PRO A 113 -5.45 -13.05 11.52
CA PRO A 113 -5.07 -12.38 10.29
C PRO A 113 -4.61 -13.35 9.17
N GLN A 114 -4.79 -12.94 7.90
CA GLN A 114 -4.05 -13.55 6.78
C GLN A 114 -2.56 -13.25 7.02
N MET A 115 -1.79 -14.28 7.34
CA MET A 115 -0.38 -14.18 7.66
C MET A 115 0.40 -15.24 6.89
N GLY A 116 1.26 -14.80 5.97
CA GLY A 116 2.11 -15.71 5.21
C GLY A 116 2.09 -15.48 3.71
N TRP A 117 2.61 -16.46 2.98
CA TRP A 117 2.79 -16.43 1.53
C TRP A 117 1.52 -16.92 0.82
N ASN A 118 1.00 -16.09 -0.10
CA ASN A 118 -0.12 -16.46 -0.96
C ASN A 118 0.24 -16.24 -2.43
N LYS A 119 -0.28 -17.09 -3.29
CA LYS A 119 -0.05 -17.05 -4.73
C LYS A 119 -0.97 -16.02 -5.38
N MET A 120 -0.40 -15.08 -6.13
CA MET A 120 -1.15 -14.11 -6.92
C MET A 120 -1.78 -14.77 -8.15
N VAL A 121 -2.96 -14.30 -8.51
CA VAL A 121 -3.72 -14.65 -9.70
C VAL A 121 -3.95 -13.39 -10.52
N GLY A 122 -3.65 -13.47 -11.80
CA GLY A 122 -3.82 -12.35 -12.75
C GLY A 122 -2.69 -11.33 -12.74
N GLY A 123 -2.75 -10.44 -13.73
CA GLY A 123 -1.79 -9.35 -13.91
C GLY A 123 -0.36 -9.77 -14.24
N LYS A 124 0.55 -8.79 -14.17
CA LYS A 124 1.97 -8.94 -14.53
C LYS A 124 2.72 -9.99 -13.70
N TYR A 125 2.28 -10.22 -12.49
CA TYR A 125 2.96 -11.08 -11.51
C TYR A 125 2.20 -12.38 -11.22
N ASP A 126 1.34 -12.80 -12.13
CA ASP A 126 0.57 -14.06 -12.01
C ASP A 126 1.46 -15.24 -11.61
N GLY A 127 0.94 -16.10 -10.73
CA GLY A 127 1.64 -17.28 -10.26
C GLY A 127 2.72 -17.09 -9.21
N ASN A 128 3.14 -15.85 -8.94
CA ASN A 128 4.17 -15.56 -7.93
C ASN A 128 3.58 -15.52 -6.51
N PHE A 129 4.41 -15.91 -5.53
CA PHE A 129 4.04 -15.84 -4.12
C PHE A 129 4.55 -14.53 -3.49
N VAL A 130 3.69 -13.89 -2.68
CA VAL A 130 3.98 -12.67 -1.94
C VAL A 130 3.50 -12.78 -0.49
N PHE A 131 4.07 -11.98 0.42
CA PHE A 131 3.84 -12.08 1.86
C PHE A 131 2.75 -11.12 2.34
N PHE A 132 1.69 -11.66 2.91
CA PHE A 132 0.56 -10.94 3.51
C PHE A 132 0.65 -10.91 5.04
N ALA A 133 0.10 -9.84 5.64
CA ALA A 133 -0.04 -9.67 7.09
C ALA A 133 -1.21 -8.71 7.39
N ASN A 134 -2.46 -9.14 7.14
CA ASN A 134 -3.63 -8.25 7.23
C ASN A 134 -4.86 -8.95 7.79
N SER A 135 -5.71 -8.19 8.52
CA SER A 135 -7.03 -8.60 8.99
C SER A 135 -8.17 -7.94 8.23
N TYR A 136 -7.84 -6.88 7.47
CA TYR A 136 -8.75 -6.15 6.61
C TYR A 136 -8.24 -6.20 5.18
N TYR A 137 -9.13 -6.11 4.20
CA TYR A 137 -8.79 -6.24 2.79
C TYR A 137 -9.77 -5.51 1.88
N SER A 138 -9.37 -5.24 0.65
CA SER A 138 -10.28 -4.83 -0.42
C SER A 138 -10.84 -6.06 -1.12
N PRO A 139 -12.16 -6.21 -1.25
CA PRO A 139 -12.75 -7.11 -2.24
C PRO A 139 -12.24 -6.76 -3.65
N ILE A 140 -12.59 -7.59 -4.64
CA ILE A 140 -12.30 -7.28 -6.04
C ILE A 140 -13.07 -6.03 -6.47
N ILE A 141 -12.36 -5.09 -7.09
CA ILE A 141 -12.89 -3.85 -7.64
C ILE A 141 -12.44 -3.68 -9.10
N ASP A 142 -13.00 -2.72 -9.82
CA ASP A 142 -12.66 -2.45 -11.23
C ASP A 142 -11.17 -2.13 -11.46
N TYR A 143 -10.48 -1.67 -10.42
CA TYR A 143 -9.05 -1.34 -10.44
C TYR A 143 -8.14 -2.48 -9.97
N THR A 144 -8.67 -3.69 -9.71
CA THR A 144 -7.87 -4.86 -9.31
C THR A 144 -7.10 -5.41 -10.50
N GLU A 145 -5.77 -5.35 -10.47
CA GLU A 145 -4.89 -5.95 -11.47
C GLU A 145 -4.55 -7.42 -11.14
N SER A 146 -4.44 -7.75 -9.86
CA SER A 146 -4.24 -9.12 -9.40
C SER A 146 -4.88 -9.35 -8.04
N PHE A 147 -5.22 -10.59 -7.74
CA PHE A 147 -5.84 -10.98 -6.48
C PHE A 147 -5.20 -12.25 -5.92
N VAL A 148 -5.57 -12.62 -4.72
CA VAL A 148 -5.29 -13.93 -4.14
C VAL A 148 -6.59 -14.55 -3.64
N GLU A 149 -6.69 -15.88 -3.73
CA GLU A 149 -7.74 -16.64 -3.07
C GLU A 149 -7.24 -17.07 -1.69
N TYR A 150 -7.98 -16.70 -0.66
CA TYR A 150 -7.66 -17.02 0.73
C TYR A 150 -8.87 -17.65 1.42
N PHE A 151 -8.87 -19.00 1.56
CA PHE A 151 -9.98 -19.77 2.12
C PHE A 151 -11.36 -19.43 1.51
N GLY A 152 -11.42 -19.31 0.18
CA GLY A 152 -12.64 -18.99 -0.55
C GLY A 152 -13.00 -17.50 -0.60
N VAL A 153 -12.14 -16.62 -0.06
CA VAL A 153 -12.27 -15.17 -0.16
C VAL A 153 -11.29 -14.65 -1.20
N GLU A 154 -11.79 -13.90 -2.18
CA GLU A 154 -10.95 -13.19 -3.15
C GLU A 154 -10.54 -11.82 -2.59
N ILE A 155 -9.25 -11.61 -2.49
CA ILE A 155 -8.63 -10.42 -1.90
C ILE A 155 -7.83 -9.71 -2.97
N SER A 156 -8.11 -8.43 -3.24
CA SER A 156 -7.30 -7.60 -4.14
C SER A 156 -5.86 -7.55 -3.65
N ALA A 157 -4.94 -8.09 -4.43
CA ALA A 157 -3.51 -8.10 -4.12
C ALA A 157 -2.80 -6.85 -4.65
N ILE A 158 -3.13 -6.44 -5.89
CA ILE A 158 -2.64 -5.21 -6.53
C ILE A 158 -3.82 -4.47 -7.11
N VAL A 159 -3.89 -3.16 -6.82
CA VAL A 159 -4.85 -2.22 -7.40
C VAL A 159 -4.13 -1.08 -8.08
N ARG A 160 -4.70 -0.57 -9.19
CA ARG A 160 -4.11 0.56 -9.92
C ARG A 160 -5.17 1.47 -10.52
N LYS A 161 -5.00 2.78 -10.31
CA LYS A 161 -5.81 3.85 -10.93
C LYS A 161 -4.90 5.02 -11.28
N ASN A 162 -4.69 5.27 -12.56
CA ASN A 162 -3.79 6.34 -13.06
C ASN A 162 -2.35 6.21 -12.49
N ASN A 163 -1.92 7.19 -11.70
CA ASN A 163 -0.63 7.25 -11.01
C ASN A 163 -0.65 6.67 -9.60
N PHE A 164 -1.77 6.11 -9.15
CA PHE A 164 -1.92 5.47 -7.85
C PHE A 164 -1.83 3.95 -7.97
N PHE A 165 -0.97 3.36 -7.16
CA PHE A 165 -0.70 1.93 -7.08
C PHE A 165 -0.90 1.47 -5.65
N GLY A 166 -1.47 0.31 -5.44
CA GLY A 166 -1.61 -0.29 -4.13
C GLY A 166 -1.27 -1.76 -4.15
N CYS A 167 -0.59 -2.25 -3.11
CA CYS A 167 -0.41 -3.67 -2.86
C CYS A 167 -0.82 -4.01 -1.43
N GLN A 168 -1.68 -5.04 -1.27
CA GLN A 168 -2.13 -5.50 0.05
C GLN A 168 -1.03 -6.25 0.79
N PHE A 169 -0.16 -6.92 0.08
CA PHE A 169 1.01 -7.60 0.62
C PHE A 169 2.16 -6.63 0.90
N HIS A 170 3.22 -7.15 1.50
CA HIS A 170 4.44 -6.42 1.81
C HIS A 170 5.53 -6.72 0.77
N PRO A 171 5.74 -5.90 -0.27
CA PRO A 171 6.79 -6.14 -1.27
C PRO A 171 8.18 -6.17 -0.62
N GLU A 172 8.44 -5.36 0.42
CA GLU A 172 9.68 -5.34 1.16
C GLU A 172 9.99 -6.66 1.90
N LYS A 173 8.98 -7.54 2.05
CA LYS A 173 9.08 -8.88 2.66
C LYS A 173 8.84 -10.02 1.66
N SER A 174 8.63 -9.70 0.38
CA SER A 174 8.25 -10.68 -0.65
C SER A 174 9.42 -11.14 -1.53
N GLY A 175 10.67 -11.03 -1.03
CA GLY A 175 11.86 -11.53 -1.70
C GLY A 175 12.06 -10.91 -3.08
N VAL A 176 12.57 -11.71 -4.03
CA VAL A 176 12.88 -11.27 -5.40
C VAL A 176 11.67 -10.68 -6.13
N VAL A 177 10.49 -11.26 -5.93
CA VAL A 177 9.25 -10.77 -6.55
C VAL A 177 8.90 -9.38 -6.00
N GLY A 178 9.01 -9.20 -4.69
CA GLY A 178 8.79 -7.91 -4.06
C GLY A 178 9.77 -6.83 -4.53
N GLU A 179 11.06 -7.19 -4.68
CA GLU A 179 12.07 -6.29 -5.26
C GLU A 179 11.75 -5.91 -6.71
N LYS A 180 11.27 -6.86 -7.51
CA LYS A 180 10.83 -6.59 -8.89
C LYS A 180 9.64 -5.63 -8.92
N ILE A 181 8.66 -5.81 -8.04
CA ILE A 181 7.49 -4.92 -7.93
C ILE A 181 7.91 -3.50 -7.54
N LEU A 182 8.78 -3.36 -6.54
CA LEU A 182 9.35 -2.07 -6.16
C LEU A 182 10.15 -1.44 -7.30
N ASN A 183 10.99 -2.22 -7.98
CA ASN A 183 11.78 -1.72 -9.12
C ASN A 183 10.88 -1.27 -10.28
N ASP A 184 9.81 -1.99 -10.57
CA ASP A 184 8.85 -1.60 -11.61
C ASP A 184 8.15 -0.27 -11.24
N PHE A 185 7.79 -0.07 -9.96
CA PHE A 185 7.25 1.21 -9.48
C PHE A 185 8.27 2.36 -9.59
N ILE A 186 9.53 2.08 -9.26
CA ILE A 186 10.61 3.08 -9.32
C ILE A 186 10.91 3.51 -10.77
N ASN A 187 10.65 2.67 -11.75
CA ASN A 187 10.91 2.95 -13.16
C ASN A 187 9.68 3.45 -13.94
N LEU A 188 8.59 3.81 -13.29
CA LEU A 188 7.46 4.52 -13.91
C LEU A 188 7.88 5.99 -14.26
#